data_bdf1c8c15253b3f7f2be1244fca51ab5
#
_entry.id   bdf1c8c15253b3f7f2be1244fca51ab5
#
_cell.length_a   1.000
_cell.length_b   1.000
_cell.length_c   1.000
_cell.angle_alpha   90.00
_cell.angle_beta   90.00
_cell.angle_gamma   90.00
#
_symmetry.space_group_name_H-M   'P 1'
#
loop_
_entity.id
_entity.type
_entity.pdbx_description
1 polymer ?
#
loop_
_entity_poly.entity_id
_entity_poly.type
_entity_poly.pdbx_seq_one_letter_code
_entity_poly.pdbx_strand_id
1 'polypeptide(L)'
;LLQFNLRVLAQAASPRHPLLERLFFLIIFSSNMDEFFEIRVAGIMQKLNIGDVPSSPHGMRPSEVLKEISAVAHEAIDEQYRILNQDILPALAKEDIRYLRRDELNAEQSAWMKRYFIEQVLPVLTPISIDPAHPFPRLVNKSLNFIATLEGKDAFGRDINLAIVPAPRSLPRVIRLPNELTGGKEHHVMLSAVIHEHVGELFPGMNVTGCHQFRLTRNADLDLADDVDDIAKALEGELENRRFGDKVRLEVTTDCPTPISDYLLEEFELHDNQLYRVNGPVNLTRLLFDFNIPKLRYQSFTHIVPKPFRREFDKLDRSTSMFGAMRKGDVLVHHPFHAFSPIVNLLWQAASDPKVLAIKQTLYRSGTNSEIVQALA
;
A
#
# COMPACT_ATOMS: atom_id res chain seq x y z
N LEU A 1 -13.63 12.33 -5.02
CA LEU A 1 -12.59 11.30 -4.97
C LEU A 1 -13.19 9.91 -4.70
N LEU A 2 -14.07 9.73 -3.69
CA LEU A 2 -14.72 8.43 -3.43
C LEU A 2 -15.47 7.92 -4.64
N GLN A 3 -16.30 8.76 -5.32
CA GLN A 3 -17.01 8.38 -6.54
C GLN A 3 -16.08 7.94 -7.67
N PHE A 4 -14.89 8.53 -7.76
CA PHE A 4 -13.85 8.05 -8.69
C PHE A 4 -13.35 6.66 -8.29
N ASN A 5 -13.08 6.44 -6.99
CA ASN A 5 -12.61 5.15 -6.49
C ASN A 5 -13.66 4.04 -6.67
N LEU A 6 -14.95 4.33 -6.51
CA LEU A 6 -16.03 3.38 -6.83
C LEU A 6 -16.01 2.97 -8.31
N ARG A 7 -15.66 3.87 -9.24
CA ARG A 7 -15.47 3.51 -10.64
C ARG A 7 -14.26 2.61 -10.87
N VAL A 8 -13.17 2.80 -10.10
CA VAL A 8 -12.00 1.90 -10.12
C VAL A 8 -12.42 0.51 -9.61
N LEU A 9 -13.16 0.46 -8.51
CA LEU A 9 -13.67 -0.81 -7.95
C LEU A 9 -14.58 -1.54 -8.94
N ALA A 10 -15.43 -0.82 -9.67
CA ALA A 10 -16.28 -1.37 -10.71
C ALA A 10 -15.50 -2.04 -11.87
N GLN A 11 -14.26 -1.58 -12.16
CA GLN A 11 -13.41 -2.28 -13.14
C GLN A 11 -12.93 -3.63 -12.60
N ALA A 12 -12.63 -3.74 -11.30
CA ALA A 12 -12.29 -5.02 -10.68
C ALA A 12 -13.45 -6.03 -10.74
N ALA A 13 -14.68 -5.57 -10.60
CA ALA A 13 -15.88 -6.40 -10.72
C ALA A 13 -16.17 -6.84 -12.16
N SER A 14 -15.75 -6.06 -13.17
CA SER A 14 -16.13 -6.26 -14.55
C SER A 14 -15.40 -7.45 -15.21
N PRO A 15 -16.10 -8.47 -15.72
CA PRO A 15 -15.48 -9.60 -16.43
C PRO A 15 -14.91 -9.23 -17.81
N ARG A 16 -15.09 -8.00 -18.27
CA ARG A 16 -14.51 -7.51 -19.54
C ARG A 16 -13.00 -7.35 -19.48
N HIS A 17 -12.43 -7.27 -18.28
CA HIS A 17 -11.00 -7.12 -18.07
C HIS A 17 -10.33 -8.49 -17.84
N PRO A 18 -9.09 -8.69 -18.29
CA PRO A 18 -8.30 -9.87 -17.94
C PRO A 18 -8.19 -10.04 -16.43
N LEU A 19 -8.10 -11.28 -15.96
CA LEU A 19 -8.25 -11.61 -14.55
C LEU A 19 -7.18 -10.95 -13.65
N LEU A 20 -5.92 -10.92 -14.06
CA LEU A 20 -4.86 -10.25 -13.30
C LEU A 20 -5.00 -8.72 -13.30
N GLU A 21 -5.62 -8.16 -14.33
CA GLU A 21 -5.94 -6.72 -14.35
C GLU A 21 -7.09 -6.39 -13.39
N ARG A 22 -8.08 -7.28 -13.26
CA ARG A 22 -9.13 -7.14 -12.23
C ARG A 22 -8.54 -7.14 -10.82
N LEU A 23 -7.61 -8.05 -10.53
CA LEU A 23 -6.86 -8.05 -9.28
C LEU A 23 -6.07 -6.74 -9.10
N PHE A 24 -5.46 -6.23 -10.19
CA PHE A 24 -4.72 -4.97 -10.15
C PHE A 24 -5.63 -3.77 -9.86
N PHE A 25 -6.84 -3.72 -10.42
CA PHE A 25 -7.83 -2.68 -10.08
C PHE A 25 -8.23 -2.70 -8.61
N LEU A 26 -8.34 -3.88 -7.96
CA LEU A 26 -8.54 -3.96 -6.51
C LEU A 26 -7.38 -3.34 -5.72
N ILE A 27 -6.15 -3.56 -6.16
CA ILE A 27 -4.95 -3.01 -5.54
C ILE A 27 -4.89 -1.49 -5.72
N ILE A 28 -5.22 -0.99 -6.93
CA ILE A 28 -5.33 0.45 -7.19
C ILE A 28 -6.39 1.08 -6.27
N PHE A 29 -7.56 0.44 -6.12
CA PHE A 29 -8.59 0.91 -5.21
C PHE A 29 -8.06 1.03 -3.77
N SER A 30 -7.38 -0.02 -3.26
CA SER A 30 -6.75 0.03 -1.92
C SER A 30 -5.74 1.17 -1.78
N SER A 31 -4.87 1.34 -2.78
CA SER A 31 -3.87 2.41 -2.76
C SER A 31 -4.50 3.81 -2.78
N ASN A 32 -5.54 3.99 -3.59
CA ASN A 32 -6.28 5.25 -3.65
C ASN A 32 -7.03 5.54 -2.35
N MET A 33 -7.60 4.51 -1.71
CA MET A 33 -8.25 4.65 -0.40
C MET A 33 -7.23 5.00 0.68
N ASP A 34 -6.04 4.39 0.67
CA ASP A 34 -4.96 4.75 1.59
C ASP A 34 -4.61 6.25 1.46
N GLU A 35 -4.33 6.73 0.24
CA GLU A 35 -4.02 8.14 -0.01
C GLU A 35 -5.19 9.07 0.37
N PHE A 36 -6.42 8.64 0.12
CA PHE A 36 -7.62 9.39 0.49
C PHE A 36 -7.73 9.59 2.02
N PHE A 37 -7.51 8.53 2.79
CA PHE A 37 -7.52 8.61 4.25
C PHE A 37 -6.33 9.40 4.79
N GLU A 38 -5.13 9.15 4.29
CA GLU A 38 -3.90 9.79 4.76
C GLU A 38 -3.89 11.31 4.59
N ILE A 39 -4.55 11.82 3.55
CA ILE A 39 -4.48 13.24 3.18
C ILE A 39 -5.84 13.91 3.35
N ARG A 40 -6.90 13.41 2.69
CA ARG A 40 -8.17 14.12 2.64
C ARG A 40 -8.99 13.95 3.91
N VAL A 41 -9.13 12.73 4.39
CA VAL A 41 -9.84 12.47 5.64
C VAL A 41 -9.08 13.07 6.82
N ALA A 42 -7.76 12.89 6.86
CA ALA A 42 -6.90 13.50 7.85
C ALA A 42 -7.06 15.03 7.92
N GLY A 43 -7.04 15.71 6.78
CA GLY A 43 -7.24 17.18 6.74
C GLY A 43 -8.65 17.62 7.17
N ILE A 44 -9.69 16.79 6.95
CA ILE A 44 -11.04 17.08 7.48
C ILE A 44 -11.08 16.88 9.00
N MET A 45 -10.42 15.85 9.52
CA MET A 45 -10.31 15.60 10.97
C MET A 45 -9.56 16.75 11.68
N GLN A 46 -8.49 17.25 11.09
CA GLN A 46 -7.78 18.44 11.62
C GLN A 46 -8.71 19.66 11.70
N LYS A 47 -9.54 19.90 10.66
CA LYS A 47 -10.54 20.98 10.70
C LYS A 47 -11.58 20.78 11.80
N LEU A 48 -12.03 19.53 12.01
CA LEU A 48 -12.95 19.22 13.10
C LEU A 48 -12.34 19.53 14.48
N ASN A 49 -11.06 19.23 14.67
CA ASN A 49 -10.33 19.53 15.92
C ASN A 49 -10.17 21.04 16.20
N ILE A 50 -10.10 21.86 15.13
CA ILE A 50 -10.05 23.31 15.24
C ILE A 50 -11.46 23.88 15.51
N GLY A 51 -12.50 23.28 14.93
CA GLY A 51 -13.89 23.67 15.12
C GLY A 51 -14.82 23.09 14.05
N ASP A 52 -16.00 22.64 14.44
CA ASP A 52 -16.99 22.07 13.53
C ASP A 52 -17.81 23.17 12.83
N VAL A 53 -17.11 24.01 12.06
CA VAL A 53 -17.71 25.13 11.32
C VAL A 53 -17.83 24.77 9.84
N PRO A 54 -18.95 25.11 9.15
CA PRO A 54 -19.09 24.89 7.72
C PRO A 54 -17.91 25.46 6.93
N SER A 55 -17.14 24.59 6.29
CA SER A 55 -15.91 24.96 5.55
C SER A 55 -15.92 24.48 4.11
N SER A 56 -16.95 23.76 3.70
CA SER A 56 -17.09 23.28 2.33
C SER A 56 -17.86 24.27 1.45
N PRO A 57 -17.67 24.28 0.12
CA PRO A 57 -18.47 25.06 -0.82
C PRO A 57 -19.99 24.77 -0.74
N HIS A 58 -20.37 23.61 -0.18
CA HIS A 58 -21.75 23.17 -0.02
C HIS A 58 -22.32 23.45 1.39
N GLY A 59 -21.57 24.14 2.26
CA GLY A 59 -22.03 24.50 3.61
C GLY A 59 -22.05 23.36 4.63
N MET A 60 -21.50 22.17 4.29
CA MET A 60 -21.43 21.04 5.21
C MET A 60 -20.34 21.24 6.28
N ARG A 61 -20.63 20.76 7.48
CA ARG A 61 -19.67 20.72 8.59
C ARG A 61 -18.69 19.56 8.42
N PRO A 62 -17.46 19.67 8.93
CA PRO A 62 -16.50 18.57 8.93
C PRO A 62 -17.06 17.25 9.49
N SER A 63 -17.82 17.29 10.59
CA SER A 63 -18.46 16.12 11.20
C SER A 63 -19.47 15.43 10.27
N GLU A 64 -20.28 16.19 9.53
CA GLU A 64 -21.25 15.68 8.56
C GLU A 64 -20.52 15.00 7.38
N VAL A 65 -19.49 15.66 6.86
CA VAL A 65 -18.66 15.12 5.77
C VAL A 65 -17.98 13.81 6.17
N LEU A 66 -17.41 13.74 7.38
CA LEU A 66 -16.77 12.52 7.88
C LEU A 66 -17.78 11.37 8.04
N LYS A 67 -18.99 11.67 8.47
CA LYS A 67 -20.07 10.67 8.58
C LYS A 67 -20.46 10.10 7.22
N GLU A 68 -20.63 10.95 6.21
CA GLU A 68 -20.93 10.50 4.84
C GLU A 68 -19.77 9.70 4.24
N ILE A 69 -18.52 10.17 4.44
CA ILE A 69 -17.33 9.45 4.00
C ILE A 69 -17.28 8.06 4.62
N SER A 70 -17.49 7.96 5.94
CA SER A 70 -17.45 6.69 6.66
C SER A 70 -18.49 5.70 6.09
N ALA A 71 -19.74 6.12 5.90
CA ALA A 71 -20.78 5.25 5.35
C ALA A 71 -20.39 4.70 3.95
N VAL A 72 -20.00 5.57 3.02
CA VAL A 72 -19.60 5.16 1.67
C VAL A 72 -18.33 4.32 1.66
N ALA A 73 -17.37 4.62 2.54
CA ALA A 73 -16.11 3.90 2.59
C ALA A 73 -16.26 2.48 3.14
N HIS A 74 -17.13 2.28 4.16
CA HIS A 74 -17.44 0.93 4.68
C HIS A 74 -18.07 0.07 3.58
N GLU A 75 -19.11 0.55 2.91
CA GLU A 75 -19.76 -0.18 1.81
C GLU A 75 -18.76 -0.53 0.69
N ALA A 76 -17.90 0.42 0.32
CA ALA A 76 -16.93 0.21 -0.74
C ALA A 76 -15.84 -0.80 -0.37
N ILE A 77 -15.39 -0.82 0.89
CA ILE A 77 -14.41 -1.77 1.39
C ILE A 77 -15.04 -3.17 1.51
N ASP A 78 -16.27 -3.29 2.00
CA ASP A 78 -17.00 -4.56 2.03
C ASP A 78 -17.15 -5.14 0.62
N GLU A 79 -17.54 -4.32 -0.35
CA GLU A 79 -17.64 -4.73 -1.75
C GLU A 79 -16.28 -5.13 -2.35
N GLN A 80 -15.19 -4.43 -2.00
CA GLN A 80 -13.84 -4.80 -2.41
C GLN A 80 -13.48 -6.22 -1.96
N TYR A 81 -13.72 -6.56 -0.70
CA TYR A 81 -13.42 -7.88 -0.17
C TYR A 81 -14.40 -8.95 -0.68
N ARG A 82 -15.65 -8.58 -0.97
CA ARG A 82 -16.58 -9.47 -1.67
C ARG A 82 -16.05 -9.84 -3.06
N ILE A 83 -15.65 -8.85 -3.86
CA ILE A 83 -15.08 -9.08 -5.20
C ILE A 83 -13.82 -9.95 -5.11
N LEU A 84 -12.95 -9.68 -4.15
CA LEU A 84 -11.74 -10.48 -3.95
C LEU A 84 -12.10 -11.95 -3.69
N ASN A 85 -12.94 -12.20 -2.69
CA ASN A 85 -13.18 -13.54 -2.17
C ASN A 85 -14.14 -14.36 -3.04
N GLN A 86 -15.15 -13.72 -3.64
CA GLN A 86 -16.21 -14.42 -4.37
C GLN A 86 -15.97 -14.46 -5.89
N ASP A 87 -15.27 -13.46 -6.43
CA ASP A 87 -15.09 -13.38 -7.89
C ASP A 87 -13.65 -13.67 -8.30
N ILE A 88 -12.64 -13.00 -7.73
CA ILE A 88 -11.26 -13.04 -8.22
C ILE A 88 -10.51 -14.28 -7.74
N LEU A 89 -10.47 -14.57 -6.44
CA LEU A 89 -9.74 -15.73 -5.92
C LEU A 89 -10.26 -17.06 -6.49
N PRO A 90 -11.59 -17.30 -6.61
CA PRO A 90 -12.09 -18.50 -7.27
C PRO A 90 -11.76 -18.58 -8.76
N ALA A 91 -11.74 -17.45 -9.46
CA ALA A 91 -11.35 -17.41 -10.86
C ALA A 91 -9.84 -17.67 -11.06
N LEU A 92 -8.99 -17.16 -10.20
CA LEU A 92 -7.55 -17.46 -10.18
C LEU A 92 -7.28 -18.94 -9.90
N ALA A 93 -8.02 -19.54 -8.98
CA ALA A 93 -7.89 -20.98 -8.68
C ALA A 93 -8.19 -21.86 -9.90
N LYS A 94 -9.11 -21.46 -10.78
CA LYS A 94 -9.38 -22.17 -12.07
C LYS A 94 -8.23 -22.05 -13.08
N GLU A 95 -7.37 -21.08 -12.91
CA GLU A 95 -6.16 -20.85 -13.71
C GLU A 95 -4.89 -21.40 -13.03
N ASP A 96 -5.06 -22.31 -12.04
CA ASP A 96 -3.99 -22.91 -11.23
C ASP A 96 -3.16 -21.89 -10.42
N ILE A 97 -3.74 -20.71 -10.11
CA ILE A 97 -3.16 -19.69 -9.25
C ILE A 97 -3.93 -19.69 -7.94
N ARG A 98 -3.30 -20.08 -6.83
CA ARG A 98 -3.98 -20.16 -5.53
C ARG A 98 -3.23 -19.41 -4.45
N TYR A 99 -3.98 -18.63 -3.67
CA TYR A 99 -3.55 -18.10 -2.38
C TYR A 99 -4.07 -19.04 -1.31
N LEU A 100 -3.24 -19.98 -0.90
CA LEU A 100 -3.63 -21.03 0.05
C LEU A 100 -3.82 -20.45 1.45
N ARG A 101 -4.92 -20.82 2.06
CA ARG A 101 -5.19 -20.58 3.46
C ARG A 101 -4.47 -21.64 4.31
N ARG A 102 -4.34 -21.38 5.61
CA ARG A 102 -3.67 -22.31 6.54
C ARG A 102 -4.30 -23.70 6.56
N ASP A 103 -5.63 -23.75 6.53
CA ASP A 103 -6.44 -24.95 6.52
C ASP A 103 -6.44 -25.73 5.16
N GLU A 104 -5.89 -25.14 4.12
CA GLU A 104 -5.76 -25.74 2.79
C GLU A 104 -4.37 -26.37 2.52
N LEU A 105 -3.40 -26.17 3.41
CA LEU A 105 -2.05 -26.69 3.27
C LEU A 105 -2.00 -28.18 3.61
N ASN A 106 -1.32 -28.95 2.76
CA ASN A 106 -1.00 -30.34 3.08
C ASN A 106 0.20 -30.43 4.06
N ALA A 107 0.50 -31.63 4.56
CA ALA A 107 1.54 -31.85 5.56
C ALA A 107 2.93 -31.38 5.10
N GLU A 108 3.29 -31.60 3.83
CA GLU A 108 4.60 -31.19 3.29
C GLU A 108 4.70 -29.68 3.13
N GLN A 109 3.63 -29.03 2.68
CA GLN A 109 3.52 -27.59 2.57
C GLN A 109 3.58 -26.92 3.96
N SER A 110 2.89 -27.48 4.95
CA SER A 110 2.93 -27.00 6.33
C SER A 110 4.32 -27.15 6.94
N ALA A 111 5.00 -28.27 6.72
CA ALA A 111 6.38 -28.48 7.19
C ALA A 111 7.36 -27.51 6.53
N TRP A 112 7.17 -27.22 5.23
CA TRP A 112 7.96 -26.21 4.52
C TRP A 112 7.70 -24.82 5.08
N MET A 113 6.44 -24.45 5.32
CA MET A 113 6.04 -23.16 5.87
C MET A 113 6.64 -22.94 7.25
N LYS A 114 6.69 -23.98 8.11
CA LYS A 114 7.35 -23.90 9.42
C LYS A 114 8.84 -23.64 9.29
N ARG A 115 9.53 -24.32 8.38
CA ARG A 115 10.97 -24.05 8.13
C ARG A 115 11.19 -22.63 7.64
N TYR A 116 10.38 -22.19 6.67
CA TYR A 116 10.44 -20.82 6.16
C TYR A 116 10.24 -19.80 7.28
N PHE A 117 9.29 -20.04 8.18
CA PHE A 117 9.08 -19.17 9.34
C PHE A 117 10.34 -19.11 10.21
N ILE A 118 10.90 -20.26 10.61
CA ILE A 118 12.05 -20.32 11.51
C ILE A 118 13.30 -19.68 10.88
N GLU A 119 13.53 -19.90 9.59
CA GLU A 119 14.77 -19.48 8.91
C GLU A 119 14.70 -18.03 8.40
N GLN A 120 13.53 -17.58 7.94
CA GLN A 120 13.41 -16.31 7.22
C GLN A 120 12.58 -15.26 7.96
N VAL A 121 11.60 -15.68 8.77
CA VAL A 121 10.62 -14.76 9.36
C VAL A 121 10.96 -14.50 10.85
N LEU A 122 11.13 -15.55 11.62
CA LEU A 122 11.42 -15.46 13.06
C LEU A 122 12.61 -14.55 13.39
N PRO A 123 13.77 -14.60 12.69
CA PRO A 123 14.94 -13.79 13.04
C PRO A 123 14.73 -12.28 12.89
N VAL A 124 13.71 -11.85 12.13
CA VAL A 124 13.42 -10.43 11.84
C VAL A 124 12.15 -9.92 12.51
N LEU A 125 11.44 -10.78 13.27
CA LEU A 125 10.30 -10.37 14.07
C LEU A 125 10.77 -9.92 15.46
N THR A 126 10.23 -8.80 15.91
CA THR A 126 10.49 -8.27 17.26
C THR A 126 9.16 -8.05 17.96
N PRO A 127 8.67 -9.02 18.75
CA PRO A 127 7.46 -8.82 19.54
C PRO A 127 7.68 -7.78 20.61
N ILE A 128 6.66 -6.95 20.85
CA ILE A 128 6.65 -5.88 21.84
C ILE A 128 5.55 -6.20 22.86
N SER A 129 5.91 -6.51 24.06
CA SER A 129 4.95 -6.74 25.16
C SER A 129 4.24 -5.44 25.51
N ILE A 130 2.93 -5.52 25.71
CA ILE A 130 2.14 -4.40 26.19
C ILE A 130 2.09 -4.47 27.72
N ASP A 131 2.57 -3.42 28.35
CA ASP A 131 2.57 -3.25 29.80
C ASP A 131 1.86 -1.94 30.13
N PRO A 132 0.84 -1.95 31.03
CA PRO A 132 0.15 -0.72 31.44
C PRO A 132 1.05 0.39 32.00
N ALA A 133 2.28 0.04 32.46
CA ALA A 133 3.25 0.99 32.97
C ALA A 133 4.02 1.74 31.85
N HIS A 134 3.90 1.32 30.61
CA HIS A 134 4.59 1.89 29.47
C HIS A 134 3.60 2.37 28.41
N PRO A 135 3.92 3.46 27.68
CA PRO A 135 3.06 3.93 26.60
C PRO A 135 2.98 2.89 25.47
N PHE A 136 1.83 2.85 24.81
CA PHE A 136 1.62 1.97 23.65
C PHE A 136 2.68 2.20 22.56
N PRO A 137 3.23 1.16 21.93
CA PRO A 137 4.32 1.28 20.98
C PRO A 137 3.94 2.13 19.76
N ARG A 138 4.86 2.97 19.32
CA ARG A 138 4.69 3.79 18.11
C ARG A 138 4.76 2.91 16.87
N LEU A 139 3.61 2.67 16.23
CA LEU A 139 3.51 1.87 15.01
C LEU A 139 3.65 2.75 13.77
N VAL A 140 4.40 2.24 12.81
CA VAL A 140 4.63 2.92 11.52
C VAL A 140 3.35 2.95 10.69
N ASN A 141 3.09 4.08 10.04
CA ASN A 141 1.94 4.27 9.16
C ASN A 141 1.80 3.12 8.13
N LYS A 142 0.61 2.55 8.03
CA LYS A 142 0.24 1.45 7.12
C LYS A 142 1.09 0.18 7.27
N SER A 143 1.79 -0.02 8.39
CA SER A 143 2.45 -1.29 8.67
C SER A 143 1.43 -2.38 8.99
N LEU A 144 1.73 -3.61 8.58
CA LEU A 144 1.00 -4.79 9.04
C LEU A 144 1.50 -5.13 10.44
N ASN A 145 0.58 -5.25 11.38
CA ASN A 145 0.88 -5.64 12.75
C ASN A 145 -0.06 -6.75 13.17
N PHE A 146 0.35 -7.49 14.18
CA PHE A 146 -0.49 -8.48 14.86
C PHE A 146 -0.59 -8.09 16.33
N ILE A 147 -1.77 -8.27 16.89
CA ILE A 147 -1.98 -8.26 18.33
C ILE A 147 -2.17 -9.70 18.78
N ALA A 148 -1.32 -10.16 19.68
CA ALA A 148 -1.37 -11.49 20.26
C ALA A 148 -1.90 -11.40 21.69
N THR A 149 -2.88 -12.25 22.03
CA THR A 149 -3.32 -12.46 23.40
C THR A 149 -2.57 -13.63 24.00
N LEU A 150 -2.05 -13.44 25.21
CA LEU A 150 -1.12 -14.34 25.85
C LEU A 150 -1.63 -14.74 27.24
N GLU A 151 -1.35 -15.98 27.64
CA GLU A 151 -1.55 -16.48 28.98
C GLU A 151 -0.24 -17.10 29.52
N GLY A 152 0.04 -16.87 30.81
CA GLY A 152 1.24 -17.38 31.45
C GLY A 152 2.25 -16.30 31.75
N LYS A 153 3.46 -16.73 32.10
CA LYS A 153 4.57 -15.83 32.44
C LYS A 153 5.65 -15.85 31.38
N ASP A 154 6.21 -14.70 31.12
CA ASP A 154 7.38 -14.60 30.25
C ASP A 154 8.65 -15.22 30.89
N ALA A 155 9.74 -15.26 30.15
CA ALA A 155 11.02 -15.80 30.61
C ALA A 155 11.59 -15.06 31.85
N PHE A 156 11.05 -13.89 32.19
CA PHE A 156 11.43 -13.09 33.38
C PHE A 156 10.41 -13.21 34.52
N GLY A 157 9.39 -14.07 34.38
CA GLY A 157 8.36 -14.31 35.39
C GLY A 157 7.27 -13.24 35.45
N ARG A 158 7.14 -12.35 34.43
CA ARG A 158 6.12 -11.31 34.37
C ARG A 158 4.86 -11.83 33.71
N ASP A 159 3.71 -11.44 34.24
CA ASP A 159 2.42 -11.70 33.59
C ASP A 159 2.22 -10.72 32.43
N ILE A 160 2.18 -11.23 31.20
CA ILE A 160 1.96 -10.47 29.98
C ILE A 160 0.72 -11.01 29.30
N ASN A 161 -0.28 -10.16 29.06
CA ASN A 161 -1.54 -10.56 28.47
C ASN A 161 -1.66 -10.21 26.99
N LEU A 162 -0.91 -9.18 26.54
CA LEU A 162 -0.96 -8.68 25.18
C LEU A 162 0.45 -8.40 24.66
N ALA A 163 0.67 -8.68 23.37
CA ALA A 163 1.87 -8.28 22.66
C ALA A 163 1.54 -7.82 21.24
N ILE A 164 2.30 -6.86 20.74
CA ILE A 164 2.26 -6.43 19.33
C ILE A 164 3.43 -7.09 18.60
N VAL A 165 3.14 -7.67 17.44
CA VAL A 165 4.15 -8.22 16.52
C VAL A 165 4.10 -7.44 15.21
N PRO A 166 4.98 -6.45 15.02
CA PRO A 166 5.09 -5.73 13.76
C PRO A 166 5.69 -6.64 12.68
N ALA A 167 5.02 -6.75 11.53
CA ALA A 167 5.56 -7.48 10.40
C ALA A 167 6.53 -6.59 9.59
N PRO A 168 7.80 -6.96 9.44
CA PRO A 168 8.79 -6.12 8.78
C PRO A 168 8.47 -5.92 7.29
N ARG A 169 8.80 -4.74 6.78
CA ARG A 169 8.58 -4.39 5.37
C ARG A 169 9.56 -5.06 4.42
N SER A 170 10.67 -5.57 4.92
CA SER A 170 11.70 -6.30 4.17
C SER A 170 11.22 -7.66 3.66
N LEU A 171 10.26 -8.28 4.37
CA LEU A 171 9.70 -9.56 3.96
C LEU A 171 8.64 -9.41 2.86
N PRO A 172 8.60 -10.34 1.88
CA PRO A 172 7.54 -10.38 0.88
C PRO A 172 6.19 -10.65 1.55
N ARG A 173 5.13 -10.00 1.08
CA ARG A 173 3.77 -10.21 1.61
C ARG A 173 3.09 -11.44 1.04
N VAL A 174 3.49 -11.83 -0.16
CA VAL A 174 3.05 -13.05 -0.85
C VAL A 174 4.28 -13.92 -1.06
N ILE A 175 4.23 -15.15 -0.60
CA ILE A 175 5.33 -16.12 -0.62
C ILE A 175 4.92 -17.24 -1.54
N ARG A 176 5.69 -17.48 -2.59
CA ARG A 176 5.48 -18.59 -3.52
C ARG A 176 5.97 -19.89 -2.91
N LEU A 177 5.15 -20.93 -2.98
CA LEU A 177 5.62 -22.26 -2.60
C LEU A 177 6.54 -22.86 -3.68
N PRO A 178 7.51 -23.68 -3.29
CA PRO A 178 8.38 -24.39 -4.24
C PRO A 178 7.59 -25.27 -5.22
N ASN A 179 8.08 -25.35 -6.45
CA ASN A 179 7.44 -26.12 -7.51
C ASN A 179 7.25 -27.62 -7.15
N GLU A 180 8.17 -28.18 -6.37
CA GLU A 180 8.14 -29.56 -5.88
C GLU A 180 6.92 -29.82 -5.00
N LEU A 181 6.44 -28.79 -4.27
CA LEU A 181 5.30 -28.87 -3.37
C LEU A 181 3.97 -28.51 -4.03
N THR A 182 4.01 -28.02 -5.27
CA THR A 182 2.81 -27.52 -5.99
C THR A 182 2.55 -28.23 -7.31
N GLY A 183 3.45 -29.16 -7.72
CA GLY A 183 3.38 -29.78 -9.04
C GLY A 183 3.54 -28.77 -10.18
N GLY A 184 4.30 -27.67 -9.94
CA GLY A 184 4.53 -26.61 -10.92
C GLY A 184 3.42 -25.59 -11.03
N LYS A 185 2.40 -25.63 -10.15
CA LYS A 185 1.31 -24.63 -10.11
C LYS A 185 1.70 -23.39 -9.33
N GLU A 186 1.05 -22.27 -9.61
CA GLU A 186 1.26 -21.00 -8.93
C GLU A 186 0.53 -20.95 -7.59
N HIS A 187 1.07 -21.65 -6.60
CA HIS A 187 0.53 -21.63 -5.23
C HIS A 187 1.34 -20.69 -4.33
N HIS A 188 0.63 -19.88 -3.59
CA HIS A 188 1.18 -18.84 -2.73
C HIS A 188 0.56 -18.91 -1.34
N VAL A 189 1.30 -18.46 -0.34
CA VAL A 189 0.80 -18.19 1.01
C VAL A 189 1.05 -16.74 1.39
N MET A 190 0.15 -16.18 2.17
CA MET A 190 0.34 -14.83 2.70
C MET A 190 1.33 -14.87 3.87
N LEU A 191 2.24 -13.89 3.95
CA LEU A 191 3.12 -13.73 5.14
C LEU A 191 2.31 -13.68 6.44
N SER A 192 1.13 -13.06 6.38
CA SER A 192 0.23 -13.01 7.53
C SER A 192 -0.24 -14.39 7.99
N ALA A 193 -0.49 -15.32 7.07
CA ALA A 193 -0.84 -16.69 7.41
C ALA A 193 0.33 -17.43 8.05
N VAL A 194 1.55 -17.21 7.53
CA VAL A 194 2.80 -17.78 8.09
C VAL A 194 3.04 -17.30 9.52
N ILE A 195 2.93 -15.99 9.77
CA ILE A 195 3.12 -15.43 11.11
C ILE A 195 2.03 -15.93 12.06
N HIS A 196 0.78 -15.87 11.66
CA HIS A 196 -0.34 -16.29 12.51
C HIS A 196 -0.22 -17.77 12.93
N GLU A 197 0.18 -18.67 12.02
CA GLU A 197 0.31 -20.10 12.31
C GLU A 197 1.43 -20.40 13.32
N HIS A 198 2.50 -19.61 13.30
CA HIS A 198 3.70 -19.89 14.08
C HIS A 198 3.99 -18.80 15.12
N VAL A 199 3.03 -17.93 15.41
CA VAL A 199 3.20 -16.82 16.39
C VAL A 199 3.62 -17.32 17.78
N GLY A 200 3.20 -18.52 18.17
CA GLY A 200 3.59 -19.15 19.44
C GLY A 200 5.11 -19.33 19.61
N GLU A 201 5.86 -19.51 18.53
CA GLU A 201 7.32 -19.62 18.58
C GLU A 201 8.01 -18.30 19.04
N LEU A 202 7.29 -17.18 18.99
CA LEU A 202 7.79 -15.89 19.49
C LEU A 202 7.67 -15.73 21.01
N PHE A 203 6.89 -16.59 21.69
CA PHE A 203 6.56 -16.48 23.10
C PHE A 203 6.85 -17.78 23.87
N PRO A 204 8.14 -18.15 24.02
CA PRO A 204 8.52 -19.38 24.70
C PRO A 204 7.99 -19.40 26.15
N GLY A 205 7.32 -20.49 26.53
CA GLY A 205 6.76 -20.67 27.89
C GLY A 205 5.41 -20.01 28.12
N MET A 206 4.86 -19.32 27.14
CA MET A 206 3.52 -18.71 27.19
C MET A 206 2.55 -19.41 26.23
N ASN A 207 1.28 -19.35 26.51
CA ASN A 207 0.22 -19.83 25.64
C ASN A 207 -0.38 -18.65 24.83
N VAL A 208 -0.32 -18.72 23.49
CA VAL A 208 -1.00 -17.73 22.62
C VAL A 208 -2.45 -18.13 22.44
N THR A 209 -3.35 -17.36 22.99
CA THR A 209 -4.81 -17.62 22.93
C THR A 209 -5.50 -16.94 21.77
N GLY A 210 -4.86 -15.97 21.14
CA GLY A 210 -5.36 -15.28 19.95
C GLY A 210 -4.27 -14.50 19.23
N CYS A 211 -4.47 -14.30 17.91
CA CYS A 211 -3.55 -13.52 17.08
C CYS A 211 -4.34 -12.87 15.95
N HIS A 212 -4.43 -11.55 15.93
CA HIS A 212 -5.27 -10.82 14.98
C HIS A 212 -4.48 -9.76 14.24
N GLN A 213 -4.69 -9.67 12.93
CA GLN A 213 -4.06 -8.67 12.09
C GLN A 213 -4.74 -7.31 12.28
N PHE A 214 -3.92 -6.27 12.31
CA PHE A 214 -4.42 -4.91 12.23
C PHE A 214 -3.47 -3.99 11.48
N ARG A 215 -4.01 -2.87 11.01
CA ARG A 215 -3.27 -1.83 10.31
C ARG A 215 -3.79 -0.45 10.71
N LEU A 216 -2.88 0.45 11.04
CA LEU A 216 -3.20 1.84 11.36
C LEU A 216 -2.81 2.75 10.19
N THR A 217 -3.75 3.55 9.70
CA THR A 217 -3.50 4.62 8.74
C THR A 217 -3.36 5.93 9.50
N ARG A 218 -2.31 6.70 9.21
CA ARG A 218 -2.00 7.97 9.85
C ARG A 218 -2.04 9.11 8.83
N ASN A 219 -2.18 10.31 9.33
CA ASN A 219 -1.98 11.52 8.52
C ASN A 219 -0.57 11.52 7.93
N ALA A 220 -0.47 11.70 6.63
CA ALA A 220 0.80 11.79 5.90
C ALA A 220 0.91 13.11 5.12
N ASP A 221 0.02 14.06 5.38
CA ASP A 221 0.09 15.39 4.78
C ASP A 221 1.30 16.16 5.35
N LEU A 222 1.99 16.89 4.48
CA LEU A 222 3.13 17.70 4.85
C LEU A 222 2.61 19.12 5.14
N ASP A 223 2.57 19.47 6.39
CA ASP A 223 2.19 20.81 6.83
C ASP A 223 3.48 21.67 6.94
N LEU A 224 3.95 22.13 5.77
CA LEU A 224 5.06 23.10 5.73
C LEU A 224 4.45 24.49 5.89
N ALA A 225 4.81 25.20 6.95
CA ALA A 225 4.46 26.61 7.10
C ALA A 225 5.08 27.41 5.94
N ASP A 226 4.31 28.37 5.41
CA ASP A 226 4.72 29.21 4.28
C ASP A 226 5.99 30.05 4.55
N ASP A 227 6.39 30.21 5.82
CA ASP A 227 7.50 31.06 6.30
C ASP A 227 8.76 30.28 6.72
N VAL A 228 9.03 29.11 6.12
CA VAL A 228 10.20 28.30 6.49
C VAL A 228 11.46 28.77 5.75
N ASP A 229 12.42 29.31 6.49
CA ASP A 229 13.71 29.76 5.96
C ASP A 229 14.60 28.60 5.44
N ASP A 230 14.49 27.41 6.02
CA ASP A 230 15.24 26.20 5.64
C ASP A 230 14.30 25.04 5.35
N ILE A 231 13.88 24.93 4.09
CA ILE A 231 12.96 23.90 3.60
C ILE A 231 13.54 22.49 3.80
N ALA A 232 14.86 22.29 3.67
CA ALA A 232 15.47 20.98 3.80
C ALA A 232 15.38 20.47 5.25
N LYS A 233 15.66 21.32 6.22
CA LYS A 233 15.59 21.00 7.65
C LYS A 233 14.15 20.80 8.12
N ALA A 234 13.21 21.61 7.62
CA ALA A 234 11.79 21.44 7.89
C ALA A 234 11.26 20.12 7.30
N LEU A 235 11.70 19.74 6.10
CA LEU A 235 11.35 18.47 5.48
C LEU A 235 11.87 17.25 6.25
N GLU A 236 13.03 17.31 6.89
CA GLU A 236 13.54 16.20 7.72
C GLU A 236 12.61 15.94 8.91
N GLY A 237 12.16 16.97 9.62
CA GLY A 237 11.19 16.85 10.70
C GLY A 237 9.83 16.33 10.22
N GLU A 238 9.35 16.82 9.09
CA GLU A 238 8.07 16.41 8.50
C GLU A 238 8.10 14.99 7.94
N LEU A 239 9.25 14.47 7.49
CA LEU A 239 9.37 13.07 7.07
C LEU A 239 9.22 12.10 8.25
N GLU A 240 9.60 12.48 9.46
CA GLU A 240 9.29 11.71 10.67
C GLU A 240 7.80 11.77 11.01
N ASN A 241 7.18 12.96 10.90
CA ASN A 241 5.74 13.14 11.10
C ASN A 241 4.90 12.29 10.16
N ARG A 242 5.31 12.09 8.89
CA ARG A 242 4.66 11.17 7.97
C ARG A 242 4.61 9.72 8.46
N ARG A 243 5.58 9.30 9.26
CA ARG A 243 5.60 7.94 9.84
C ARG A 243 4.70 7.81 11.06
N PHE A 244 4.52 8.91 11.81
CA PHE A 244 3.90 8.92 13.13
C PHE A 244 2.87 10.04 13.31
N GLY A 245 2.30 10.55 12.23
CA GLY A 245 1.22 11.55 12.25
C GLY A 245 -0.04 11.06 12.97
N ASP A 246 -1.04 11.93 13.09
CA ASP A 246 -2.31 11.61 13.74
C ASP A 246 -2.97 10.36 13.19
N LYS A 247 -3.62 9.60 14.05
CA LYS A 247 -4.29 8.36 13.68
C LYS A 247 -5.60 8.71 12.94
N VAL A 248 -5.88 8.01 11.83
CA VAL A 248 -7.01 8.34 10.96
C VAL A 248 -7.97 7.16 10.82
N ARG A 249 -7.43 5.94 10.65
CA ARG A 249 -8.23 4.74 10.38
C ARG A 249 -7.55 3.51 10.97
N LEU A 250 -8.35 2.66 11.62
CA LEU A 250 -7.94 1.33 12.07
C LEU A 250 -8.62 0.26 11.19
N GLU A 251 -7.84 -0.67 10.68
CA GLU A 251 -8.32 -1.85 9.96
C GLU A 251 -7.96 -3.10 10.77
N VAL A 252 -8.92 -4.00 10.96
CA VAL A 252 -8.74 -5.29 11.62
C VAL A 252 -9.40 -6.38 10.77
N THR A 253 -8.98 -7.64 10.93
CA THR A 253 -9.69 -8.77 10.32
C THR A 253 -11.04 -9.01 11.00
N THR A 254 -12.01 -9.56 10.26
CA THR A 254 -13.37 -9.82 10.77
C THR A 254 -13.40 -10.78 11.95
N ASP A 255 -12.40 -11.65 12.10
CA ASP A 255 -12.23 -12.58 13.22
C ASP A 255 -11.61 -11.95 14.47
N CYS A 256 -11.23 -10.67 14.42
CA CYS A 256 -10.73 -9.94 15.59
C CYS A 256 -11.86 -9.73 16.60
N PRO A 257 -11.73 -10.24 17.85
CA PRO A 257 -12.76 -10.09 18.88
C PRO A 257 -13.01 -8.62 19.22
N THR A 258 -14.27 -8.29 19.51
CA THR A 258 -14.67 -6.93 19.87
C THR A 258 -13.83 -6.34 21.02
N PRO A 259 -13.55 -7.05 22.13
CA PRO A 259 -12.71 -6.48 23.18
C PRO A 259 -11.30 -6.08 22.73
N ILE A 260 -10.74 -6.78 21.75
CA ILE A 260 -9.40 -6.46 21.20
C ILE A 260 -9.47 -5.25 20.27
N SER A 261 -10.50 -5.16 19.42
CA SER A 261 -10.67 -3.97 18.56
C SER A 261 -11.00 -2.71 19.36
N ASP A 262 -11.81 -2.84 20.44
CA ASP A 262 -12.15 -1.72 21.32
C ASP A 262 -10.92 -1.23 22.08
N TYR A 263 -10.09 -2.14 22.58
CA TYR A 263 -8.79 -1.82 23.16
C TYR A 263 -7.90 -1.04 22.19
N LEU A 264 -7.80 -1.49 20.92
CA LEU A 264 -7.02 -0.78 19.90
C LEU A 264 -7.61 0.59 19.56
N LEU A 265 -8.95 0.74 19.54
CA LEU A 265 -9.61 2.03 19.33
C LEU A 265 -9.28 3.01 20.46
N GLU A 266 -9.31 2.55 21.71
CA GLU A 266 -8.96 3.35 22.89
C GLU A 266 -7.50 3.80 22.84
N GLU A 267 -6.55 2.89 22.60
CA GLU A 267 -5.12 3.20 22.50
C GLU A 267 -4.78 4.16 21.35
N PHE A 268 -5.54 4.08 20.27
CA PHE A 268 -5.36 4.99 19.13
C PHE A 268 -6.25 6.24 19.20
N GLU A 269 -7.07 6.40 20.23
CA GLU A 269 -8.02 7.52 20.35
C GLU A 269 -8.89 7.67 19.09
N LEU A 270 -9.39 6.55 18.57
CA LEU A 270 -10.27 6.46 17.42
C LEU A 270 -11.68 6.09 17.82
N HIS A 271 -12.66 6.42 16.98
CA HIS A 271 -14.06 6.10 17.16
C HIS A 271 -14.50 4.90 16.29
N ASP A 272 -15.64 4.31 16.59
CA ASP A 272 -16.19 3.15 15.86
C ASP A 272 -16.31 3.37 14.34
N ASN A 273 -16.65 4.58 13.92
CA ASN A 273 -16.77 4.93 12.50
C ASN A 273 -15.43 4.98 11.76
N GLN A 274 -14.31 4.87 12.46
CA GLN A 274 -12.94 4.81 11.94
C GLN A 274 -12.37 3.37 11.97
N LEU A 275 -13.15 2.41 12.50
CA LEU A 275 -12.81 0.98 12.51
C LEU A 275 -13.39 0.29 11.27
N TYR A 276 -12.53 -0.38 10.51
CA TYR A 276 -12.87 -1.16 9.32
C TYR A 276 -12.53 -2.64 9.55
N ARG A 277 -13.58 -3.48 9.60
CA ARG A 277 -13.44 -4.94 9.72
C ARG A 277 -13.40 -5.56 8.34
N VAL A 278 -12.27 -6.19 7.97
CA VAL A 278 -12.05 -6.70 6.63
C VAL A 278 -12.00 -8.23 6.58
N ASN A 279 -12.68 -8.82 5.61
CA ASN A 279 -12.72 -10.27 5.42
C ASN A 279 -11.53 -10.75 4.55
N GLY A 280 -10.33 -10.64 5.09
CA GLY A 280 -9.09 -11.02 4.40
C GLY A 280 -7.89 -10.26 4.95
N PRO A 281 -6.76 -10.22 4.21
CA PRO A 281 -5.58 -9.50 4.66
C PRO A 281 -5.85 -7.98 4.73
N VAL A 282 -5.42 -7.35 5.82
CA VAL A 282 -5.64 -5.90 6.07
C VAL A 282 -4.87 -4.97 5.11
N ASN A 283 -4.09 -5.50 4.20
CA ASN A 283 -3.34 -4.71 3.23
C ASN A 283 -3.32 -5.40 1.86
N LEU A 284 -4.25 -5.02 0.98
CA LEU A 284 -4.33 -5.56 -0.37
C LEU A 284 -3.33 -4.92 -1.35
N THR A 285 -2.69 -3.80 -1.00
CA THR A 285 -1.75 -3.11 -1.91
C THR A 285 -0.55 -3.95 -2.31
N ARG A 286 -0.24 -5.00 -1.55
CA ARG A 286 0.87 -5.94 -1.80
C ARG A 286 0.42 -7.36 -2.13
N LEU A 287 -0.82 -7.52 -2.55
CA LEU A 287 -1.38 -8.83 -2.90
C LEU A 287 -0.89 -9.31 -4.27
N LEU A 288 -0.50 -8.40 -5.17
CA LEU A 288 -0.01 -8.76 -6.48
C LEU A 288 1.38 -9.39 -6.38
N PHE A 289 1.49 -10.60 -6.90
CA PHE A 289 2.75 -11.24 -7.24
C PHE A 289 3.05 -10.99 -8.72
N ASP A 290 4.32 -11.01 -9.11
CA ASP A 290 4.70 -10.83 -10.52
C ASP A 290 4.43 -12.12 -11.31
N PHE A 291 3.17 -12.31 -11.69
CA PHE A 291 2.73 -13.43 -12.52
C PHE A 291 3.08 -13.15 -13.98
N ASN A 292 3.98 -13.93 -14.55
CA ASN A 292 4.24 -13.91 -15.98
C ASN A 292 3.26 -14.82 -16.75
N ILE A 293 1.98 -14.42 -16.76
CA ILE A 293 0.88 -15.15 -17.44
C ILE A 293 0.19 -14.20 -18.41
N PRO A 294 0.71 -14.06 -19.65
CA PRO A 294 0.21 -13.08 -20.62
C PRO A 294 -1.27 -13.21 -20.95
N LYS A 295 -1.83 -14.43 -20.95
CA LYS A 295 -3.26 -14.68 -21.23
C LYS A 295 -4.22 -14.03 -20.22
N LEU A 296 -3.74 -13.72 -19.00
CA LEU A 296 -4.52 -13.11 -17.92
C LEU A 296 -4.26 -11.59 -17.77
N ARG A 297 -3.49 -11.00 -18.68
CA ARG A 297 -3.16 -9.57 -18.70
C ARG A 297 -3.58 -8.93 -20.03
N TYR A 298 -3.63 -7.60 -20.04
CA TYR A 298 -3.73 -6.88 -21.31
C TYR A 298 -2.51 -7.16 -22.18
N GLN A 299 -2.73 -7.13 -23.50
CA GLN A 299 -1.61 -7.17 -24.45
C GLN A 299 -0.73 -5.94 -24.24
N SER A 300 0.57 -6.14 -24.37
CA SER A 300 1.53 -5.05 -24.28
C SER A 300 1.24 -3.97 -25.33
N PHE A 301 1.16 -2.73 -24.89
CA PHE A 301 0.96 -1.60 -25.77
C PHE A 301 2.33 -1.05 -26.23
N THR A 302 2.51 -0.92 -27.54
CA THR A 302 3.72 -0.31 -28.11
C THR A 302 3.51 1.19 -28.25
N HIS A 303 4.25 1.96 -27.48
CA HIS A 303 4.22 3.41 -27.54
C HIS A 303 4.81 3.92 -28.85
N ILE A 304 4.19 4.93 -29.43
CA ILE A 304 4.61 5.54 -30.70
C ILE A 304 5.48 6.76 -30.42
N VAL A 305 6.64 6.84 -31.05
CA VAL A 305 7.43 8.08 -31.03
C VAL A 305 6.76 9.11 -31.96
N PRO A 306 6.50 10.37 -31.50
CA PRO A 306 5.91 11.43 -32.32
C PRO A 306 6.71 11.66 -33.62
N LYS A 307 6.01 11.88 -34.75
CA LYS A 307 6.64 12.01 -36.07
C LYS A 307 7.82 12.98 -36.12
N PRO A 308 7.77 14.18 -35.49
CA PRO A 308 8.90 15.11 -35.50
C PRO A 308 10.18 14.56 -34.88
N PHE A 309 10.05 13.62 -33.93
CA PHE A 309 11.15 13.01 -33.21
C PHE A 309 11.64 11.67 -33.81
N ARG A 310 10.85 11.03 -34.71
CA ARG A 310 11.20 9.70 -35.26
C ARG A 310 12.56 9.69 -35.97
N ARG A 311 12.84 10.71 -36.76
CA ARG A 311 14.12 10.79 -37.51
C ARG A 311 15.34 10.92 -36.62
N GLU A 312 15.13 11.42 -35.42
CA GLU A 312 16.16 11.65 -34.41
C GLU A 312 16.41 10.36 -33.59
N PHE A 313 15.37 9.51 -33.44
CA PHE A 313 15.44 8.23 -32.74
C PHE A 313 16.00 7.09 -33.59
N ASP A 314 15.72 7.11 -34.92
CA ASP A 314 16.21 6.08 -35.86
C ASP A 314 17.72 6.17 -36.10
N LYS A 315 18.33 7.31 -35.79
CA LYS A 315 19.76 7.47 -35.74
C LYS A 315 20.22 7.22 -34.32
N LEU A 316 20.91 6.13 -34.07
CA LEU A 316 21.53 5.78 -32.77
C LEU A 316 22.50 6.88 -32.24
N ASP A 317 22.57 7.99 -32.89
CA ASP A 317 23.42 9.14 -32.58
C ASP A 317 22.66 10.08 -31.64
N ARG A 318 23.03 10.08 -30.35
CA ARG A 318 22.56 11.04 -29.36
C ARG A 318 22.81 12.50 -29.70
N SER A 319 23.55 12.78 -30.81
CA SER A 319 23.88 14.12 -31.28
C SER A 319 22.71 14.83 -32.00
N THR A 320 21.63 14.14 -32.34
CA THR A 320 20.52 14.75 -33.06
C THR A 320 19.65 15.55 -32.10
N SER A 321 19.66 16.85 -32.27
CA SER A 321 19.11 17.82 -31.34
C SER A 321 17.57 17.81 -31.32
N MET A 322 16.98 17.42 -30.20
CA MET A 322 15.55 17.59 -29.92
C MET A 322 15.14 19.06 -30.10
N PHE A 323 16.02 20.00 -29.77
CA PHE A 323 15.85 21.43 -30.06
C PHE A 323 15.70 21.73 -31.54
N GLY A 324 16.40 20.96 -32.41
CA GLY A 324 16.29 21.09 -33.86
C GLY A 324 14.92 20.73 -34.42
N ALA A 325 14.28 19.72 -33.82
CA ALA A 325 12.89 19.35 -34.15
C ALA A 325 11.92 20.43 -33.69
N MET A 326 12.08 20.94 -32.47
CA MET A 326 11.20 21.94 -31.86
C MET A 326 11.29 23.32 -32.55
N ARG A 327 12.44 23.69 -33.11
CA ARG A 327 12.59 24.92 -33.90
C ARG A 327 11.76 24.91 -35.18
N LYS A 328 11.36 23.75 -35.69
CA LYS A 328 10.53 23.61 -36.89
C LYS A 328 9.04 23.81 -36.63
N GLY A 329 8.66 23.78 -35.35
CA GLY A 329 7.26 23.97 -34.92
C GLY A 329 7.01 23.22 -33.59
N ASP A 330 5.87 23.50 -33.00
CA ASP A 330 5.43 22.87 -31.77
C ASP A 330 5.21 21.37 -31.95
N VAL A 331 5.56 20.59 -30.94
CA VAL A 331 5.34 19.14 -30.92
C VAL A 331 4.41 18.78 -29.80
N LEU A 332 3.20 18.37 -30.16
CA LEU A 332 2.24 17.85 -29.20
C LEU A 332 2.52 16.37 -28.91
N VAL A 333 2.65 16.03 -27.64
CA VAL A 333 2.76 14.64 -27.17
C VAL A 333 1.52 14.26 -26.38
N HIS A 334 1.06 13.02 -26.57
CA HIS A 334 -0.14 12.50 -25.90
C HIS A 334 0.22 11.21 -25.15
N HIS A 335 0.51 11.35 -23.88
CA HIS A 335 0.77 10.19 -23.02
C HIS A 335 -0.54 9.55 -22.54
N PRO A 336 -0.57 8.22 -22.37
CA PRO A 336 0.49 7.23 -22.53
C PRO A 336 0.69 6.68 -23.96
N PHE A 337 -0.03 7.20 -24.97
CA PHE A 337 0.03 6.66 -26.34
C PHE A 337 1.33 6.99 -27.06
N HIS A 338 1.86 8.18 -26.83
CA HIS A 338 3.22 8.51 -27.26
C HIS A 338 4.25 8.09 -26.22
N ALA A 339 5.41 7.63 -26.70
CA ALA A 339 6.54 7.29 -25.85
C ALA A 339 7.01 8.49 -25.02
N PHE A 340 7.40 8.24 -23.79
CA PHE A 340 7.90 9.27 -22.88
C PHE A 340 9.39 9.57 -23.08
N SER A 341 10.14 8.63 -23.69
CA SER A 341 11.57 8.74 -23.97
C SER A 341 12.01 10.03 -24.69
N PRO A 342 11.22 10.65 -25.62
CA PRO A 342 11.57 11.96 -26.17
C PRO A 342 11.70 13.06 -25.13
N ILE A 343 10.85 13.06 -24.11
CA ILE A 343 10.90 14.05 -23.02
C ILE A 343 12.16 13.85 -22.16
N VAL A 344 12.47 12.61 -21.82
CA VAL A 344 13.70 12.27 -21.08
C VAL A 344 14.93 12.69 -21.87
N ASN A 345 14.98 12.41 -23.18
CA ASN A 345 16.09 12.80 -24.06
C ASN A 345 16.22 14.32 -24.17
N LEU A 346 15.11 15.06 -24.24
CA LEU A 346 15.14 16.53 -24.23
C LEU A 346 15.80 17.07 -22.96
N LEU A 347 15.47 16.49 -21.79
CA LEU A 347 16.06 16.90 -20.52
C LEU A 347 17.56 16.59 -20.46
N TRP A 348 17.97 15.39 -20.88
CA TRP A 348 19.38 15.04 -20.95
C TRP A 348 20.18 15.93 -21.91
N GLN A 349 19.59 16.29 -23.07
CA GLN A 349 20.21 17.24 -23.99
C GLN A 349 20.30 18.64 -23.37
N ALA A 350 19.24 19.08 -22.68
CA ALA A 350 19.23 20.38 -22.02
C ALA A 350 20.26 20.45 -20.87
N ALA A 351 20.41 19.39 -20.11
CA ALA A 351 21.38 19.30 -19.01
C ALA A 351 22.84 19.30 -19.53
N SER A 352 23.07 18.78 -20.75
CA SER A 352 24.38 18.63 -21.32
C SER A 352 24.76 19.75 -22.28
N ASP A 353 23.85 20.60 -22.77
CA ASP A 353 24.11 21.68 -23.72
C ASP A 353 24.58 22.96 -23.02
N PRO A 354 25.81 23.40 -23.19
CA PRO A 354 26.34 24.62 -22.55
C PRO A 354 25.59 25.92 -22.94
N LYS A 355 24.73 25.87 -23.96
CA LYS A 355 23.91 27.00 -24.38
C LYS A 355 22.59 27.08 -23.61
N VAL A 356 22.22 26.06 -22.85
CA VAL A 356 21.04 26.07 -21.97
C VAL A 356 21.42 26.72 -20.65
N LEU A 357 20.76 27.81 -20.34
CA LEU A 357 21.04 28.61 -19.14
C LEU A 357 20.34 28.06 -17.89
N ALA A 358 19.14 27.48 -18.08
CA ALA A 358 18.36 26.93 -16.97
C ALA A 358 17.29 25.95 -17.47
N ILE A 359 16.93 24.99 -16.63
CA ILE A 359 15.76 24.13 -16.79
C ILE A 359 14.79 24.46 -15.65
N LYS A 360 13.54 24.81 -15.99
CA LYS A 360 12.46 25.03 -15.02
C LYS A 360 11.40 23.97 -15.25
N GLN A 361 11.23 23.07 -14.29
CA GLN A 361 10.30 21.95 -14.41
C GLN A 361 9.56 21.71 -13.12
N THR A 362 8.25 21.51 -13.21
CA THR A 362 7.44 21.01 -12.10
C THR A 362 7.54 19.51 -12.06
N LEU A 363 7.94 18.95 -10.91
CA LEU A 363 7.97 17.52 -10.63
C LEU A 363 6.80 17.21 -9.71
N TYR A 364 5.85 16.43 -10.23
CA TYR A 364 4.65 16.03 -9.48
C TYR A 364 4.74 14.59 -8.98
N ARG A 365 5.08 13.64 -9.86
CA ARG A 365 5.33 12.22 -9.55
C ARG A 365 6.48 11.72 -10.41
N SER A 366 7.64 11.58 -9.82
CA SER A 366 8.86 11.19 -10.56
C SER A 366 9.19 9.70 -10.48
N GLY A 367 8.61 8.96 -9.53
CA GLY A 367 9.00 7.56 -9.25
C GLY A 367 10.34 7.45 -8.52
N THR A 368 10.69 6.22 -8.10
CA THR A 368 11.88 5.96 -7.27
C THR A 368 13.21 5.96 -8.03
N ASN A 369 13.20 5.72 -9.34
CA ASN A 369 14.39 5.72 -10.22
C ASN A 369 14.13 6.58 -11.45
N SER A 370 13.79 7.84 -11.25
CA SER A 370 13.42 8.73 -12.33
C SER A 370 14.63 9.21 -13.12
N GLU A 371 14.70 8.85 -14.40
CA GLU A 371 15.67 9.41 -15.35
C GLU A 371 15.56 10.93 -15.48
N ILE A 372 14.37 11.50 -15.21
CA ILE A 372 14.16 12.96 -15.15
C ILE A 372 14.96 13.56 -14.00
N VAL A 373 14.85 12.97 -12.78
CA VAL A 373 15.60 13.47 -11.62
C VAL A 373 17.10 13.35 -11.86
N GLN A 374 17.54 12.24 -12.44
CA GLN A 374 18.96 12.06 -12.81
C GLN A 374 19.46 13.09 -13.83
N ALA A 375 18.61 13.50 -14.79
CA ALA A 375 18.97 14.52 -15.77
C ALA A 375 19.01 15.94 -15.16
N LEU A 376 18.30 16.18 -14.07
CA LEU A 376 18.22 17.49 -13.41
C LEU A 376 19.24 17.65 -12.28
N ALA A 377 19.77 16.55 -11.72
CA ALA A 377 20.84 16.53 -10.72
C ALA A 377 22.21 16.70 -11.37
#